data_800c4c61873532a36159c56451d5d243
#
_entry.id   800c4c61873532a36159c56451d5d243
#
_cell.length_a   1.000
_cell.length_b   1.000
_cell.length_c   1.000
_cell.angle_alpha   90.00
_cell.angle_beta   90.00
_cell.angle_gamma   90.00
#
_symmetry.space_group_name_H-M   'P 1'
#
loop_
_entity.id
_entity.type
_entity.pdbx_description
1 polymer ?
#
loop_
_entity_poly.entity_id
_entity_poly.type
_entity_poly.pdbx_seq_one_letter_code
_entity_poly.pdbx_strand_id
1 'polypeptide(L)'
;CGEGGDALWLAARGWQVTAVDVSPTALQRARDEATSQGISGIDFVQADLATWIPQGEFDLVSAQFLHSRMAFPREQVLARAAKAVAPGGRMLIVSHAAPPPGSRLEQHAHDSHGEPVHFPTAEEELAALNLPAMGWVVEYAETRSRIASGGPHHGDMTDTDVSAKAIQELCDVYIA
;
A
#
# COMPACT_ATOMS: atom_id res chain seq x y z
N CYS A 1 -0.17 -0.67 7.15
CA CYS A 1 -1.22 0.37 7.21
C CYS A 1 -0.80 1.62 7.98
N GLY A 2 0.38 1.57 8.64
CA GLY A 2 0.85 2.69 9.43
C GLY A 2 -0.14 3.09 10.53
N GLU A 3 -0.35 4.38 10.70
CA GLU A 3 -1.29 4.93 11.68
C GLU A 3 -2.74 4.97 11.14
N GLY A 4 -3.04 4.24 10.07
CA GLY A 4 -4.39 3.92 9.62
C GLY A 4 -5.10 4.98 8.76
N GLY A 5 -4.38 5.95 8.18
CA GLY A 5 -5.02 7.04 7.41
C GLY A 5 -6.00 6.56 6.35
N ASP A 6 -5.57 5.65 5.48
CA ASP A 6 -6.41 5.09 4.41
C ASP A 6 -7.50 4.17 4.98
N ALA A 7 -7.18 3.38 6.01
CA ALA A 7 -8.13 2.48 6.65
C ALA A 7 -9.30 3.24 7.27
N LEU A 8 -9.00 4.32 7.99
CA LEU A 8 -10.00 5.22 8.58
C LEU A 8 -10.84 5.90 7.50
N TRP A 9 -10.18 6.40 6.45
CA TRP A 9 -10.86 7.08 5.35
C TRP A 9 -11.86 6.16 4.62
N LEU A 10 -11.49 4.91 4.38
CA LEU A 10 -12.34 3.90 3.74
C LEU A 10 -13.48 3.45 4.68
N ALA A 11 -13.18 3.15 5.93
CA ALA A 11 -14.19 2.71 6.90
C ALA A 11 -15.24 3.80 7.14
N ALA A 12 -14.85 5.08 7.20
CA ALA A 12 -15.77 6.21 7.29
C ALA A 12 -16.73 6.31 6.08
N ARG A 13 -16.43 5.61 4.98
CA ARG A 13 -17.27 5.49 3.76
C ARG A 13 -18.02 4.18 3.66
N GLY A 14 -18.05 3.41 4.74
CA GLY A 14 -18.84 2.18 4.84
C GLY A 14 -18.13 0.90 4.39
N TRP A 15 -16.82 0.97 4.12
CA TRP A 15 -16.04 -0.22 3.81
C TRP A 15 -15.76 -1.05 5.08
N GLN A 16 -15.77 -2.37 4.93
CA GLN A 16 -15.17 -3.26 5.93
C GLN A 16 -13.68 -3.37 5.61
N VAL A 17 -12.83 -3.05 6.56
CA VAL A 17 -11.39 -2.88 6.31
C VAL A 17 -10.59 -3.84 7.16
N THR A 18 -9.66 -4.58 6.53
CA THR A 18 -8.59 -5.30 7.23
C THR A 18 -7.31 -4.49 7.10
N ALA A 19 -6.84 -3.90 8.19
CA ALA A 19 -5.67 -3.03 8.24
C ALA A 19 -4.50 -3.75 8.90
N VAL A 20 -3.47 -4.06 8.12
CA VAL A 20 -2.34 -4.88 8.57
C VAL A 20 -1.09 -4.04 8.73
N ASP A 21 -0.41 -4.20 9.86
CA ASP A 21 0.90 -3.62 10.11
C ASP A 21 1.73 -4.49 11.06
N VAL A 22 3.04 -4.45 10.96
CA VAL A 22 3.94 -5.14 11.87
C VAL A 22 4.10 -4.40 13.20
N SER A 23 3.88 -3.09 13.20
CA SER A 23 4.08 -2.21 14.35
C SER A 23 2.87 -2.17 15.27
N PRO A 24 2.95 -2.72 16.49
CA PRO A 24 1.85 -2.62 17.45
C PRO A 24 1.56 -1.18 17.85
N THR A 25 2.59 -0.32 17.85
CA THR A 25 2.44 1.11 18.18
C THR A 25 1.65 1.85 17.11
N ALA A 26 1.91 1.59 15.82
CA ALA A 26 1.16 2.19 14.73
C ALA A 26 -0.32 1.76 14.78
N LEU A 27 -0.57 0.47 14.95
CA LEU A 27 -1.92 -0.07 15.10
C LEU A 27 -2.66 0.48 16.32
N GLN A 28 -1.96 0.70 17.44
CA GLN A 28 -2.60 1.31 18.62
C GLN A 28 -3.04 2.74 18.33
N ARG A 29 -2.19 3.55 17.70
CA ARG A 29 -2.54 4.91 17.29
C ARG A 29 -3.73 4.92 16.33
N ALA A 30 -3.74 4.00 15.36
CA ALA A 30 -4.86 3.86 14.42
C ALA A 30 -6.17 3.51 15.12
N ARG A 31 -6.15 2.62 16.13
CA ARG A 31 -7.33 2.28 16.96
C ARG A 31 -7.81 3.47 17.78
N ASP A 32 -6.88 4.19 18.39
CA ASP A 32 -7.21 5.37 19.21
C ASP A 32 -7.86 6.44 18.34
N GLU A 33 -7.35 6.66 17.13
CA GLU A 33 -7.90 7.60 16.18
C GLU A 33 -9.29 7.15 15.67
N ALA A 34 -9.46 5.86 15.33
CA ALA A 34 -10.76 5.31 14.95
C ALA A 34 -11.80 5.53 16.07
N THR A 35 -11.40 5.29 17.31
CA THR A 35 -12.25 5.49 18.47
C THR A 35 -12.62 6.97 18.65
N SER A 36 -11.65 7.88 18.51
CA SER A 36 -11.85 9.31 18.66
C SER A 36 -12.83 9.89 17.65
N GLN A 37 -12.84 9.32 16.42
CA GLN A 37 -13.72 9.71 15.32
C GLN A 37 -15.03 8.91 15.26
N GLY A 38 -15.24 7.93 16.14
CA GLY A 38 -16.41 7.06 16.12
C GLY A 38 -16.48 6.16 14.86
N ILE A 39 -15.33 5.87 14.25
CA ILE A 39 -15.23 5.00 13.07
C ILE A 39 -15.18 3.54 13.50
N SER A 40 -16.00 2.70 12.86
CA SER A 40 -16.06 1.25 13.07
C SER A 40 -15.85 0.50 11.73
N GLY A 41 -15.82 -0.83 11.79
CA GLY A 41 -15.65 -1.64 10.57
C GLY A 41 -14.20 -1.83 10.15
N ILE A 42 -13.25 -1.66 11.07
CA ILE A 42 -11.82 -1.92 10.82
C ILE A 42 -11.34 -3.07 11.70
N ASP A 43 -10.81 -4.10 11.07
CA ASP A 43 -10.02 -5.15 11.73
C ASP A 43 -8.53 -4.80 11.65
N PHE A 44 -7.94 -4.46 12.79
CA PHE A 44 -6.53 -4.12 12.89
C PHE A 44 -5.70 -5.36 13.22
N VAL A 45 -4.96 -5.86 12.26
CA VAL A 45 -4.17 -7.08 12.35
C VAL A 45 -2.68 -6.76 12.53
N GLN A 46 -2.10 -7.22 13.64
CA GLN A 46 -0.65 -7.16 13.79
C GLN A 46 -0.03 -8.38 13.13
N ALA A 47 0.67 -8.18 12.02
CA ALA A 47 1.34 -9.26 11.30
C ALA A 47 2.54 -8.77 10.48
N ASP A 48 3.50 -9.67 10.28
CA ASP A 48 4.58 -9.48 9.31
C ASP A 48 4.07 -9.90 7.93
N LEU A 49 3.95 -8.94 7.02
CA LEU A 49 3.50 -9.18 5.64
C LEU A 49 4.40 -10.16 4.88
N ALA A 50 5.66 -10.32 5.26
CA ALA A 50 6.54 -11.31 4.64
C ALA A 50 6.00 -12.74 4.79
N THR A 51 5.32 -13.03 5.90
CA THR A 51 4.80 -14.36 6.23
C THR A 51 3.27 -14.43 6.32
N TRP A 52 2.61 -13.29 6.48
CA TRP A 52 1.16 -13.24 6.62
C TRP A 52 0.44 -13.58 5.31
N ILE A 53 -0.66 -14.31 5.43
CA ILE A 53 -1.51 -14.72 4.31
C ILE A 53 -2.90 -14.12 4.53
N PRO A 54 -3.39 -13.29 3.57
CA PRO A 54 -4.76 -12.78 3.62
C PRO A 54 -5.78 -13.92 3.72
N GLN A 55 -6.81 -13.74 4.52
CA GLN A 55 -7.91 -14.69 4.64
C GLN A 55 -9.14 -14.13 3.93
N GLY A 56 -9.63 -14.88 2.94
CA GLY A 56 -10.75 -14.46 2.10
C GLY A 56 -10.33 -13.67 0.86
N GLU A 57 -11.32 -13.04 0.25
CA GLU A 57 -11.17 -12.24 -0.95
C GLU A 57 -11.59 -10.80 -0.66
N PHE A 58 -10.99 -9.83 -1.36
CA PHE A 58 -11.17 -8.40 -1.13
C PHE A 58 -11.49 -7.68 -2.44
N ASP A 59 -12.43 -6.74 -2.40
CA ASP A 59 -12.74 -5.91 -3.59
C ASP A 59 -11.70 -4.85 -3.86
N LEU A 60 -10.98 -4.44 -2.83
CA LEU A 60 -9.86 -3.53 -2.96
C LEU A 60 -8.69 -4.03 -2.11
N VAL A 61 -7.56 -4.18 -2.74
CA VAL A 61 -6.26 -4.25 -2.06
C VAL A 61 -5.53 -2.95 -2.30
N SER A 62 -5.19 -2.25 -1.21
CA SER A 62 -4.42 -1.00 -1.27
C SER A 62 -3.08 -1.17 -0.61
N ALA A 63 -2.00 -0.99 -1.37
CA ALA A 63 -0.62 -1.01 -0.91
C ALA A 63 0.00 0.36 -1.17
N GLN A 64 0.00 1.22 -0.14
CA GLN A 64 0.52 2.58 -0.27
C GLN A 64 1.82 2.72 0.49
N PHE A 65 2.86 3.19 -0.21
CA PHE A 65 4.19 3.44 0.33
C PHE A 65 4.79 2.24 1.07
N LEU A 66 4.50 1.03 0.56
CA LEU A 66 5.00 -0.22 1.12
C LEU A 66 6.49 -0.39 0.80
N HIS A 67 7.31 0.37 1.52
CA HIS A 67 8.76 0.33 1.46
C HIS A 67 9.35 -0.07 2.81
N SER A 68 10.44 -0.82 2.79
CA SER A 68 11.17 -1.21 4.00
C SER A 68 12.67 -0.96 3.80
N ARG A 69 13.32 -0.47 4.87
CA ARG A 69 14.78 -0.33 4.94
C ARG A 69 15.47 -1.66 5.28
N MET A 70 14.73 -2.64 5.72
CA MET A 70 15.20 -4.01 5.96
C MET A 70 14.88 -4.87 4.74
N ALA A 71 15.58 -5.99 4.58
CA ALA A 71 15.24 -6.96 3.55
C ALA A 71 13.76 -7.35 3.68
N PHE A 72 12.99 -7.04 2.65
CA PHE A 72 11.55 -7.24 2.63
C PHE A 72 11.15 -7.78 1.25
N PRO A 73 10.48 -8.94 1.18
CA PRO A 73 10.13 -9.58 -0.08
C PRO A 73 8.90 -8.91 -0.72
N ARG A 74 8.99 -7.62 -1.02
CA ARG A 74 7.90 -6.75 -1.46
C ARG A 74 7.13 -7.32 -2.65
N GLU A 75 7.82 -7.78 -3.70
CA GLU A 75 7.18 -8.37 -4.89
C GLU A 75 6.35 -9.62 -4.52
N GLN A 76 6.87 -10.49 -3.66
CA GLN A 76 6.16 -11.68 -3.21
C GLN A 76 4.94 -11.32 -2.35
N VAL A 77 5.04 -10.29 -1.53
CA VAL A 77 3.93 -9.75 -0.73
C VAL A 77 2.84 -9.21 -1.66
N LEU A 78 3.18 -8.37 -2.62
CA LEU A 78 2.23 -7.80 -3.58
C LEU A 78 1.62 -8.90 -4.48
N ALA A 79 2.40 -9.86 -4.95
CA ALA A 79 1.87 -10.99 -5.74
C ALA A 79 0.90 -11.87 -4.92
N ARG A 80 1.12 -12.02 -3.62
CA ARG A 80 0.21 -12.71 -2.72
C ARG A 80 -1.05 -11.90 -2.45
N ALA A 81 -0.91 -10.60 -2.26
CA ALA A 81 -2.01 -9.67 -2.10
C ALA A 81 -2.91 -9.62 -3.35
N ALA A 82 -2.32 -9.62 -4.55
CA ALA A 82 -3.06 -9.71 -5.80
C ALA A 82 -3.95 -10.97 -5.89
N LYS A 83 -3.49 -12.10 -5.36
CA LYS A 83 -4.28 -13.36 -5.33
C LYS A 83 -5.47 -13.31 -4.36
N ALA A 84 -5.48 -12.38 -3.45
CA ALA A 84 -6.57 -12.17 -2.51
C ALA A 84 -7.61 -11.15 -3.03
N VAL A 85 -7.42 -10.60 -4.20
CA VAL A 85 -8.42 -9.72 -4.82
C VAL A 85 -9.53 -10.56 -5.44
N ALA A 86 -10.76 -10.25 -5.05
CA ALA A 86 -11.96 -10.88 -5.59
C ALA A 86 -12.08 -10.65 -7.11
N PRO A 87 -12.76 -11.54 -7.85
CA PRO A 87 -13.11 -11.28 -9.23
C PRO A 87 -13.87 -9.95 -9.36
N GLY A 88 -13.37 -9.00 -10.17
CA GLY A 88 -13.91 -7.65 -10.32
C GLY A 88 -13.37 -6.62 -9.34
N GLY A 89 -12.67 -7.06 -8.32
CA GLY A 89 -11.99 -6.20 -7.36
C GLY A 89 -10.80 -5.44 -8.00
N ARG A 90 -10.20 -4.57 -7.22
CA ARG A 90 -9.10 -3.70 -7.65
C ARG A 90 -7.88 -3.89 -6.77
N MET A 91 -6.72 -3.70 -7.36
CA MET A 91 -5.47 -3.52 -6.64
C MET A 91 -4.93 -2.12 -6.92
N LEU A 92 -4.65 -1.36 -5.88
CA LEU A 92 -4.01 -0.05 -5.94
C LEU A 92 -2.64 -0.14 -5.29
N ILE A 93 -1.62 0.26 -6.04
CA ILE A 93 -0.26 0.38 -5.53
C ILE A 93 0.16 1.83 -5.71
N VAL A 94 0.60 2.45 -4.62
CA VAL A 94 1.19 3.79 -4.64
C VAL A 94 2.59 3.69 -4.03
N SER A 95 3.59 4.16 -4.76
CA SER A 95 4.99 4.11 -4.36
C SER A 95 5.65 5.47 -4.53
N HIS A 96 6.73 5.72 -3.83
CA HIS A 96 7.59 6.85 -4.16
C HIS A 96 8.33 6.57 -5.49
N ALA A 97 8.29 7.51 -6.43
CA ALA A 97 9.08 7.45 -7.67
C ALA A 97 10.50 7.99 -7.45
N ALA A 98 10.72 8.72 -6.35
CA ALA A 98 12.01 9.24 -5.93
C ALA A 98 11.99 9.45 -4.41
N PRO A 99 13.16 9.54 -3.75
CA PRO A 99 13.22 9.91 -2.34
C PRO A 99 12.53 11.25 -2.12
N PRO A 100 11.61 11.37 -1.16
CA PRO A 100 11.01 12.66 -0.83
C PRO A 100 12.08 13.67 -0.41
N PRO A 101 12.07 14.91 -0.93
CA PRO A 101 13.04 15.94 -0.60
C PRO A 101 13.16 16.16 0.91
N GLY A 102 14.37 16.24 1.43
CA GLY A 102 14.64 16.42 2.88
C GLY A 102 14.33 15.20 3.74
N SER A 103 13.92 14.09 3.13
CA SER A 103 13.58 12.86 3.86
C SER A 103 14.83 12.11 4.33
N ARG A 104 14.65 11.23 5.34
CA ARG A 104 15.69 10.28 5.71
C ARG A 104 15.99 9.28 4.57
N LEU A 105 15.06 9.08 3.65
CA LEU A 105 15.29 8.26 2.45
C LEU A 105 16.25 8.93 1.48
N GLU A 106 16.18 10.26 1.35
CA GLU A 106 17.15 11.03 0.54
C GLU A 106 18.55 11.02 1.19
N GLN A 107 18.62 11.18 2.52
CA GLN A 107 19.87 11.15 3.27
C GLN A 107 20.53 9.76 3.27
N HIS A 108 19.74 8.72 3.09
CA HIS A 108 20.16 7.33 3.04
C HIS A 108 19.74 6.69 1.70
N ALA A 109 20.05 7.39 0.60
CA ALA A 109 19.73 6.93 -0.76
C ALA A 109 20.46 5.63 -1.17
N HIS A 110 21.17 5.01 -0.24
CA HIS A 110 21.87 3.75 -0.40
C HIS A 110 21.36 2.74 0.63
N ASP A 111 21.26 1.50 0.23
CA ASP A 111 20.90 0.39 1.13
C ASP A 111 22.07 0.04 2.09
N SER A 112 21.89 -1.03 2.89
CA SER A 112 22.92 -1.51 3.82
C SER A 112 24.20 -2.03 3.12
N HIS A 113 24.20 -2.18 1.80
CA HIS A 113 25.33 -2.61 0.99
C HIS A 113 25.96 -1.45 0.20
N GLY A 114 25.45 -0.24 0.34
CA GLY A 114 25.93 0.95 -0.36
C GLY A 114 25.38 1.12 -1.78
N GLU A 115 24.41 0.29 -2.18
CA GLU A 115 23.74 0.42 -3.47
C GLU A 115 22.62 1.47 -3.40
N PRO A 116 22.35 2.23 -4.49
CA PRO A 116 21.25 3.16 -4.54
C PRO A 116 19.92 2.46 -4.27
N VAL A 117 19.11 3.02 -3.39
CA VAL A 117 17.74 2.51 -3.17
C VAL A 117 16.94 2.73 -4.44
N HIS A 118 16.49 1.65 -5.04
CA HIS A 118 15.67 1.68 -6.25
C HIS A 118 14.21 2.00 -5.90
N PHE A 119 13.66 2.96 -6.61
CA PHE A 119 12.23 3.30 -6.60
C PHE A 119 11.65 2.84 -7.93
N PRO A 120 10.80 1.81 -7.94
CA PRO A 120 10.32 1.24 -9.19
C PRO A 120 9.42 2.20 -9.95
N THR A 121 9.54 2.22 -11.26
CA THR A 121 8.58 2.87 -12.16
C THR A 121 7.28 2.07 -12.22
N ALA A 122 6.22 2.67 -12.76
CA ALA A 122 4.94 1.98 -12.95
C ALA A 122 5.07 0.76 -13.87
N GLU A 123 5.93 0.85 -14.90
CA GLU A 123 6.20 -0.27 -15.81
C GLU A 123 6.94 -1.41 -15.11
N GLU A 124 7.93 -1.09 -14.28
CA GLU A 124 8.66 -2.09 -13.50
C GLU A 124 7.77 -2.80 -12.49
N GLU A 125 6.87 -2.06 -11.80
CA GLU A 125 5.87 -2.66 -10.91
C GLU A 125 4.94 -3.63 -11.64
N LEU A 126 4.41 -3.23 -12.79
CA LEU A 126 3.55 -4.09 -13.60
C LEU A 126 4.29 -5.33 -14.11
N ALA A 127 5.54 -5.17 -14.55
CA ALA A 127 6.37 -6.27 -15.03
C ALA A 127 6.68 -7.27 -13.91
N ALA A 128 7.03 -6.78 -12.72
CA ALA A 128 7.33 -7.62 -11.55
C ALA A 128 6.12 -8.45 -11.11
N LEU A 129 4.92 -7.88 -11.16
CA LEU A 129 3.68 -8.55 -10.74
C LEU A 129 3.08 -9.44 -11.83
N ASN A 130 3.43 -9.22 -13.11
CA ASN A 130 2.90 -9.96 -14.26
C ASN A 130 1.36 -10.06 -14.28
N LEU A 131 0.68 -9.01 -13.84
CA LEU A 131 -0.77 -8.99 -13.67
C LEU A 131 -1.56 -9.36 -14.94
N PRO A 132 -1.20 -8.85 -16.15
CA PRO A 132 -1.94 -9.19 -17.37
C PRO A 132 -2.01 -10.71 -17.64
N ALA A 133 -0.96 -11.47 -17.37
CA ALA A 133 -0.95 -12.92 -17.53
C ALA A 133 -1.88 -13.64 -16.52
N MET A 134 -2.30 -12.95 -15.46
CA MET A 134 -3.22 -13.45 -14.44
C MET A 134 -4.68 -13.03 -14.69
N GLY A 135 -5.01 -12.46 -15.84
CA GLY A 135 -6.37 -12.01 -16.16
C GLY A 135 -6.74 -10.63 -15.62
N TRP A 136 -5.74 -9.78 -15.36
CA TRP A 136 -5.95 -8.43 -14.90
C TRP A 136 -5.99 -7.42 -16.06
N VAL A 137 -6.79 -6.37 -15.87
CA VAL A 137 -6.79 -5.19 -16.73
C VAL A 137 -6.16 -4.03 -15.98
N VAL A 138 -5.10 -3.46 -16.54
CA VAL A 138 -4.48 -2.25 -16.01
C VAL A 138 -5.38 -1.07 -16.34
N GLU A 139 -5.91 -0.40 -15.34
CA GLU A 139 -6.74 0.80 -15.51
C GLU A 139 -5.87 2.02 -15.77
N TYR A 140 -4.76 2.17 -15.02
CA TYR A 140 -3.72 3.17 -15.26
C TYR A 140 -2.40 2.73 -14.59
N ALA A 141 -1.30 3.25 -15.11
CA ALA A 141 0.03 3.11 -14.57
C ALA A 141 0.80 4.38 -14.95
N GLU A 142 1.08 5.24 -13.98
CA GLU A 142 1.64 6.57 -14.26
C GLU A 142 2.45 7.10 -13.08
N THR A 143 3.30 8.06 -13.36
CA THR A 143 4.01 8.83 -12.35
C THR A 143 3.33 10.18 -12.20
N ARG A 144 2.95 10.53 -10.98
CA ARG A 144 2.28 11.80 -10.66
C ARG A 144 3.09 12.62 -9.68
N SER A 145 3.08 13.93 -9.91
CA SER A 145 3.58 14.88 -8.91
C SER A 145 2.44 15.33 -8.00
N ARG A 146 2.72 15.43 -6.73
CA ARG A 146 1.80 16.00 -5.74
C ARG A 146 2.51 16.94 -4.80
N ILE A 147 1.77 17.86 -4.22
CA ILE A 147 2.25 18.70 -3.13
C ILE A 147 1.81 18.05 -1.82
N ALA A 148 2.78 17.61 -1.03
CA ALA A 148 2.49 17.11 0.30
C ALA A 148 2.18 18.31 1.23
N SER A 149 0.99 18.34 1.82
CA SER A 149 0.57 19.35 2.78
C SER A 149 0.62 18.78 4.20
N GLY A 150 1.50 19.33 5.03
CA GLY A 150 1.63 18.98 6.45
C GLY A 150 2.63 17.87 6.72
N GLY A 151 3.05 17.75 7.99
CA GLY A 151 4.03 16.77 8.44
C GLY A 151 5.49 17.15 8.11
N PRO A 152 6.44 16.26 8.43
CA PRO A 152 7.87 16.47 8.22
C PRO A 152 8.29 16.45 6.73
N HIS A 153 7.42 16.02 5.84
CA HIS A 153 7.68 15.91 4.40
C HIS A 153 6.64 16.75 3.65
N HIS A 154 6.84 18.06 3.62
CA HIS A 154 6.02 19.00 2.85
C HIS A 154 6.83 19.49 1.63
N GLY A 155 6.16 19.67 0.50
CA GLY A 155 6.75 20.11 -0.75
C GLY A 155 6.34 19.24 -1.94
N ASP A 156 7.02 19.45 -3.06
CA ASP A 156 6.77 18.69 -4.28
C ASP A 156 7.27 17.25 -4.11
N MET A 157 6.40 16.30 -4.37
CA MET A 157 6.68 14.88 -4.35
C MET A 157 6.28 14.23 -5.66
N THR A 158 6.99 13.18 -6.04
CA THR A 158 6.66 12.39 -7.22
C THR A 158 6.41 10.96 -6.79
N ASP A 159 5.23 10.45 -7.09
CA ASP A 159 4.79 9.11 -6.75
C ASP A 159 4.48 8.30 -8.02
N THR A 160 4.63 7.00 -7.92
CA THR A 160 4.24 6.04 -8.96
C THR A 160 2.91 5.42 -8.55
N ASP A 161 1.91 5.55 -9.41
CA ASP A 161 0.58 4.99 -9.20
C ASP A 161 0.30 3.88 -10.20
N VAL A 162 -0.09 2.73 -9.72
CA VAL A 162 -0.58 1.61 -10.53
C VAL A 162 -1.92 1.16 -10.00
N SER A 163 -2.93 1.18 -10.85
CA SER A 163 -4.22 0.58 -10.56
C SER A 163 -4.54 -0.51 -11.58
N ALA A 164 -4.95 -1.65 -11.09
CA ALA A 164 -5.37 -2.77 -11.93
C ALA A 164 -6.67 -3.35 -11.39
N LYS A 165 -7.56 -3.75 -12.30
CA LYS A 165 -8.85 -4.34 -12.00
C LYS A 165 -8.89 -5.81 -12.37
N ALA A 166 -9.28 -6.65 -11.44
CA ALA A 166 -9.61 -8.04 -11.70
C ALA A 166 -11.04 -8.14 -12.28
N ILE A 167 -11.26 -9.02 -13.24
CA ILE A 167 -12.54 -9.09 -13.98
C ILE A 167 -13.55 -9.94 -13.20
N GLN A 168 -14.54 -9.33 -12.61
CA GLN A 168 -15.83 -9.75 -12.04
C GLN A 168 -16.12 -9.21 -10.61
N GLU A 169 -17.38 -8.91 -10.28
CA GLU A 169 -17.82 -8.04 -9.15
C GLU A 169 -17.79 -8.69 -7.76
N LEU A 170 -17.49 -7.93 -6.69
CA LEU A 170 -18.01 -7.89 -5.30
C LEU A 170 -17.06 -7.37 -4.19
N CYS A 171 -17.58 -7.06 -3.02
CA CYS A 171 -17.20 -6.09 -2.00
C CYS A 171 -16.38 -6.53 -0.75
N ASP A 172 -15.05 -6.18 -0.61
CA ASP A 172 -14.29 -6.04 0.68
C ASP A 172 -12.89 -5.42 0.47
N VAL A 173 -12.32 -4.69 1.42
CA VAL A 173 -11.02 -3.98 1.27
C VAL A 173 -9.93 -4.53 2.18
N TYR A 174 -8.76 -4.73 1.60
CA TYR A 174 -7.50 -4.99 2.29
C TYR A 174 -6.53 -3.81 2.14
N ILE A 175 -5.96 -3.33 3.25
CA ILE A 175 -4.94 -2.28 3.28
C ILE A 175 -3.70 -2.80 4.01
N ALA A 176 -2.57 -2.79 3.33
CA ALA A 176 -1.27 -3.12 3.88
C ALA A 176 -0.51 -1.87 4.35
#